data_818a7ce96edd87848789bd0e7cdae530
#
_entry.id   818a7ce96edd87848789bd0e7cdae530
#
_cell.length_a   1.000
_cell.length_b   1.000
_cell.length_c   1.000
_cell.angle_alpha   90.00
_cell.angle_beta   90.00
_cell.angle_gamma   90.00
#
_symmetry.space_group_name_H-M   'P 1'
#
loop_
_entity.id
_entity.type
_entity.pdbx_description
1 polymer ?
#
loop_
_entity_poly.entity_id
_entity_poly.type
_entity_poly.pdbx_seq_one_letter_code
_entity_poly.pdbx_strand_id
1 'polypeptide(L)'
;MAKVVVLGAGVSGHTAASFLKKKLGKHHEVVVVTPNAYYQWIPSNIWVGVGQMSIDDVRFELKKVYNRWGIILKQAKAIEIHPEGDQEIGKGYVTIEYTDGVRNGQTEKVDYDYLVNATGPKLNFEATEGLGPDKNTFSVCTYSHAAHAWENLQDNIKKMQAGHKQRILIGTGHAMATCQGAAFEYILNVAYEISKLGLSHMAQITWLSNEYELGDFGMGGAFINRGGYYTPTKVFTESIMAEYGINWIRRAGVYKVEPGKAYYETLGGEEKIQEFDFAMLIPSFSGVGLTAYDKSGLDITDKMFAPNKFMKVDADYTAKPFDEWKADDWPSIYQNPLFKNIYAPGIAFAPPHPISKPMSSPSGRQIFPTAPRTGMPAGVMGKIVALNITEKIQGAGEHRHKASMSKMGAACVVSAGFGSFDGLGASMTLFPVVPDWEKYPEWGRDMNYSLGEAGLAGHWLKVILHYLFFHKAKGYPFWWLIPE
;
A
#
# COMPACT_ATOMS: atom_id res chain seq x y z
N MET A 1 13.38 -31.44 -7.39
CA MET A 1 12.64 -30.70 -6.33
C MET A 1 13.05 -29.24 -6.45
N ALA A 2 12.12 -28.31 -6.59
CA ALA A 2 12.45 -26.87 -6.67
C ALA A 2 12.14 -26.20 -5.32
N LYS A 3 12.92 -25.15 -4.98
CA LYS A 3 12.74 -24.29 -3.81
C LYS A 3 12.36 -22.89 -4.25
N VAL A 4 11.20 -22.40 -3.82
CA VAL A 4 10.74 -21.03 -4.05
C VAL A 4 10.82 -20.26 -2.75
N VAL A 5 11.59 -19.16 -2.75
CA VAL A 5 11.71 -18.27 -1.59
C VAL A 5 10.87 -17.02 -1.84
N VAL A 6 10.02 -16.67 -0.89
CA VAL A 6 9.17 -15.48 -0.90
C VAL A 6 9.59 -14.55 0.23
N LEU A 7 10.02 -13.34 -0.14
CA LEU A 7 10.40 -12.29 0.81
C LEU A 7 9.19 -11.42 1.11
N GLY A 8 8.78 -11.41 2.38
CA GLY A 8 7.59 -10.70 2.84
C GLY A 8 6.34 -11.58 2.87
N ALA A 9 5.51 -11.36 3.89
CA ALA A 9 4.24 -12.06 4.11
C ALA A 9 3.03 -11.09 4.18
N GLY A 10 3.12 -9.96 3.48
CA GLY A 10 1.98 -9.07 3.25
C GLY A 10 1.02 -9.65 2.20
N VAL A 11 0.06 -8.87 1.75
CA VAL A 11 -1.00 -9.32 0.81
C VAL A 11 -0.41 -10.08 -0.39
N SER A 12 0.56 -9.49 -1.08
CA SER A 12 1.15 -10.10 -2.28
C SER A 12 1.96 -11.36 -1.98
N GLY A 13 2.87 -11.31 -0.98
CA GLY A 13 3.75 -12.43 -0.65
C GLY A 13 2.99 -13.60 -0.03
N HIS A 14 2.03 -13.34 0.85
CA HIS A 14 1.17 -14.38 1.43
C HIS A 14 0.29 -15.05 0.36
N THR A 15 -0.30 -14.26 -0.55
CA THR A 15 -1.05 -14.80 -1.69
C THR A 15 -0.14 -15.66 -2.58
N ALA A 16 1.06 -15.16 -2.93
CA ALA A 16 2.01 -15.92 -3.74
C ALA A 16 2.38 -17.26 -3.08
N ALA A 17 2.77 -17.24 -1.79
CA ALA A 17 3.14 -18.44 -1.04
C ALA A 17 1.99 -19.46 -0.96
N SER A 18 0.76 -18.99 -0.73
CA SER A 18 -0.44 -19.81 -0.64
C SER A 18 -0.74 -20.53 -1.96
N PHE A 19 -0.73 -19.81 -3.07
CA PHE A 19 -0.97 -20.40 -4.40
C PHE A 19 0.17 -21.29 -4.85
N LEU A 20 1.44 -20.92 -4.62
CA LEU A 20 2.59 -21.78 -4.87
C LEU A 20 2.43 -23.13 -4.15
N LYS A 21 2.18 -23.09 -2.84
CA LYS A 21 2.05 -24.32 -2.05
C LYS A 21 0.85 -25.17 -2.47
N LYS A 22 -0.29 -24.54 -2.76
CA LYS A 22 -1.47 -25.25 -3.29
C LYS A 22 -1.20 -25.96 -4.61
N LYS A 23 -0.42 -25.33 -5.51
CA LYS A 23 -0.16 -25.86 -6.86
C LYS A 23 1.01 -26.84 -6.91
N LEU A 24 2.06 -26.60 -6.13
CA LEU A 24 3.28 -27.41 -6.12
C LEU A 24 3.20 -28.61 -5.15
N GLY A 25 2.27 -28.57 -4.21
CA GLY A 25 2.06 -29.68 -3.25
C GLY A 25 3.26 -29.90 -2.32
N LYS A 26 3.53 -31.19 -2.02
CA LYS A 26 4.60 -31.59 -1.10
C LYS A 26 5.96 -31.83 -1.79
N HIS A 27 5.97 -31.90 -3.11
CA HIS A 27 7.18 -32.23 -3.89
C HIS A 27 8.15 -31.07 -4.06
N HIS A 28 7.74 -29.87 -3.67
CA HIS A 28 8.53 -28.64 -3.79
C HIS A 28 8.49 -27.86 -2.47
N GLU A 29 9.56 -27.09 -2.22
CA GLU A 29 9.65 -26.25 -1.04
C GLU A 29 9.15 -24.83 -1.33
N VAL A 30 8.35 -24.29 -0.42
CA VAL A 30 7.99 -22.88 -0.36
C VAL A 30 8.46 -22.34 0.98
N VAL A 31 9.39 -21.40 0.94
CA VAL A 31 9.97 -20.74 2.11
C VAL A 31 9.54 -19.29 2.12
N VAL A 32 8.97 -18.84 3.23
CA VAL A 32 8.61 -17.42 3.43
C VAL A 32 9.56 -16.81 4.45
N VAL A 33 10.18 -15.71 4.07
CA VAL A 33 11.05 -14.89 4.91
C VAL A 33 10.33 -13.58 5.23
N THR A 34 10.05 -13.30 6.49
CA THR A 34 9.38 -12.07 6.92
C THR A 34 9.82 -11.68 8.33
N PRO A 35 10.09 -10.39 8.62
CA PRO A 35 10.45 -9.96 9.97
C PRO A 35 9.29 -10.07 10.96
N ASN A 36 8.06 -10.16 10.48
CA ASN A 36 6.84 -10.14 11.29
C ASN A 36 6.33 -11.56 11.56
N ALA A 37 5.97 -11.85 12.83
CA ALA A 37 5.30 -13.09 13.21
C ALA A 37 3.84 -13.19 12.76
N TYR A 38 3.23 -12.03 12.45
CA TYR A 38 1.81 -11.89 12.15
C TYR A 38 1.58 -11.44 10.71
N TYR A 39 0.56 -12.01 10.07
CA TYR A 39 -0.11 -11.38 8.95
C TYR A 39 -0.99 -10.24 9.47
N GLN A 40 -1.05 -9.11 8.77
CA GLN A 40 -1.98 -8.04 9.07
C GLN A 40 -2.83 -7.69 7.84
N TRP A 41 -4.11 -7.42 8.10
CA TRP A 41 -5.03 -6.88 7.10
C TRP A 41 -5.08 -5.35 7.22
N ILE A 42 -4.13 -4.70 6.54
CA ILE A 42 -3.89 -3.25 6.61
C ILE A 42 -5.15 -2.41 6.36
N PRO A 43 -6.06 -2.74 5.41
CA PRO A 43 -7.24 -1.91 5.16
C PRO A 43 -8.15 -1.70 6.37
N SER A 44 -8.11 -2.58 7.36
CA SER A 44 -8.93 -2.46 8.57
C SER A 44 -8.21 -1.81 9.76
N ASN A 45 -6.93 -1.43 9.61
CA ASN A 45 -6.24 -0.63 10.62
C ASN A 45 -6.95 0.72 10.88
N ILE A 46 -7.69 1.23 9.90
CA ILE A 46 -8.51 2.43 10.02
C ILE A 46 -9.51 2.28 11.20
N TRP A 47 -10.20 1.13 11.27
CA TRP A 47 -11.14 0.84 12.36
C TRP A 47 -10.44 0.63 13.71
N VAL A 48 -9.21 0.10 13.71
CA VAL A 48 -8.40 0.06 14.94
C VAL A 48 -8.05 1.47 15.38
N GLY A 49 -7.69 2.35 14.44
CA GLY A 49 -7.33 3.75 14.70
C GLY A 49 -8.45 4.64 15.21
N VAL A 50 -9.70 4.16 15.20
CA VAL A 50 -10.87 4.83 15.78
C VAL A 50 -11.60 3.96 16.83
N GLY A 51 -10.97 2.86 17.26
CA GLY A 51 -11.47 2.01 18.35
C GLY A 51 -12.64 1.09 18.00
N GLN A 52 -12.94 0.91 16.72
CA GLN A 52 -14.04 0.05 16.25
C GLN A 52 -13.61 -1.42 16.11
N MET A 53 -12.31 -1.67 16.01
CA MET A 53 -11.72 -3.02 16.02
C MET A 53 -10.54 -3.08 16.98
N SER A 54 -10.26 -4.27 17.49
CA SER A 54 -9.05 -4.57 18.24
C SER A 54 -7.90 -4.94 17.28
N ILE A 55 -6.68 -4.96 17.80
CA ILE A 55 -5.51 -5.44 17.04
C ILE A 55 -5.71 -6.90 16.58
N ASP A 56 -6.35 -7.73 17.37
CA ASP A 56 -6.53 -9.16 17.06
C ASP A 56 -7.61 -9.41 15.98
N ASP A 57 -8.46 -8.43 15.71
CA ASP A 57 -9.41 -8.49 14.60
C ASP A 57 -8.73 -8.28 13.24
N VAL A 58 -7.56 -7.64 13.21
CA VAL A 58 -6.86 -7.27 11.96
C VAL A 58 -5.57 -8.06 11.72
N ARG A 59 -5.22 -9.03 12.57
CA ARG A 59 -4.02 -9.86 12.42
C ARG A 59 -4.25 -11.32 12.82
N PHE A 60 -3.34 -12.20 12.40
CA PHE A 60 -3.23 -13.57 12.89
C PHE A 60 -1.80 -14.08 12.77
N GLU A 61 -1.43 -15.09 13.59
CA GLU A 61 -0.10 -15.71 13.55
C GLU A 61 0.15 -16.47 12.26
N LEU A 62 1.19 -16.08 11.51
CA LEU A 62 1.60 -16.75 10.27
C LEU A 62 2.00 -18.20 10.50
N LYS A 63 2.71 -18.48 11.58
CA LYS A 63 3.21 -19.84 11.90
C LYS A 63 2.10 -20.88 11.94
N LYS A 64 0.93 -20.54 12.50
CA LYS A 64 -0.23 -21.46 12.57
C LYS A 64 -0.76 -21.84 11.18
N VAL A 65 -0.84 -20.86 10.28
CA VAL A 65 -1.34 -21.08 8.90
C VAL A 65 -0.27 -21.82 8.08
N TYR A 66 0.97 -21.40 8.14
CA TYR A 66 2.05 -21.98 7.33
C TYR A 66 2.40 -23.40 7.73
N ASN A 67 2.40 -23.72 9.02
CA ASN A 67 2.58 -25.12 9.49
C ASN A 67 1.49 -26.04 8.90
N ARG A 68 0.23 -25.61 8.91
CA ARG A 68 -0.89 -26.38 8.34
C ARG A 68 -0.74 -26.60 6.84
N TRP A 69 -0.16 -25.66 6.12
CA TRP A 69 0.06 -25.77 4.67
C TRP A 69 1.39 -26.44 4.31
N GLY A 70 2.31 -26.59 5.27
CA GLY A 70 3.66 -27.07 5.01
C GLY A 70 4.53 -26.05 4.28
N ILE A 71 4.32 -24.76 4.57
CA ILE A 71 5.20 -23.65 4.18
C ILE A 71 6.22 -23.43 5.27
N ILE A 72 7.49 -23.31 4.90
CA ILE A 72 8.58 -23.04 5.84
C ILE A 72 8.61 -21.54 6.15
N LEU A 73 8.44 -21.16 7.41
CA LEU A 73 8.53 -19.79 7.87
C LEU A 73 9.89 -19.50 8.50
N LYS A 74 10.57 -18.49 7.99
CA LYS A 74 11.75 -17.89 8.62
C LYS A 74 11.40 -16.47 9.07
N GLN A 75 11.32 -16.26 10.38
CA GLN A 75 11.06 -14.93 10.94
C GLN A 75 12.36 -14.11 10.90
N ALA A 76 12.60 -13.47 9.77
CA ALA A 76 13.83 -12.77 9.45
C ALA A 76 13.55 -11.64 8.44
N LYS A 77 14.41 -10.63 8.40
CA LYS A 77 14.47 -9.67 7.32
C LYS A 77 15.48 -10.12 6.26
N ALA A 78 15.15 -9.97 4.99
CA ALA A 78 16.10 -10.11 3.91
C ALA A 78 16.98 -8.85 3.84
N ILE A 79 18.27 -9.02 3.62
CA ILE A 79 19.26 -7.92 3.56
C ILE A 79 19.99 -7.85 2.24
N GLU A 80 20.34 -9.01 1.64
CA GLU A 80 21.12 -9.09 0.41
C GLU A 80 20.56 -10.15 -0.53
N ILE A 81 20.70 -9.92 -1.84
CA ILE A 81 20.35 -10.87 -2.89
C ILE A 81 21.60 -11.18 -3.69
N HIS A 82 21.92 -12.46 -3.86
CA HIS A 82 22.96 -12.97 -4.73
C HIS A 82 22.32 -13.81 -5.85
N PRO A 83 21.95 -13.20 -6.98
CA PRO A 83 21.13 -13.85 -8.01
C PRO A 83 21.79 -15.09 -8.64
N GLU A 84 23.13 -15.08 -8.75
CA GLU A 84 23.94 -16.13 -9.37
C GLU A 84 24.74 -16.94 -8.34
N GLY A 85 24.54 -16.65 -7.05
CA GLY A 85 25.36 -17.19 -5.97
C GLY A 85 26.72 -16.49 -5.84
N ASP A 86 27.66 -17.15 -5.22
CA ASP A 86 29.04 -16.72 -5.04
C ASP A 86 30.01 -17.89 -5.33
N GLN A 87 31.27 -17.75 -4.90
CA GLN A 87 32.28 -18.81 -5.09
C GLN A 87 32.02 -20.06 -4.21
N GLU A 88 31.32 -19.91 -3.09
CA GLU A 88 31.00 -21.00 -2.17
C GLU A 88 29.65 -21.65 -2.53
N ILE A 89 28.66 -20.83 -2.88
CA ILE A 89 27.30 -21.27 -3.23
C ILE A 89 27.06 -20.97 -4.70
N GLY A 90 27.19 -21.99 -5.55
CA GLY A 90 27.02 -21.90 -6.99
C GLY A 90 25.59 -21.71 -7.47
N LYS A 91 24.65 -21.29 -6.59
CA LYS A 91 23.23 -21.12 -6.82
C LYS A 91 22.76 -19.83 -6.17
N GLY A 92 21.77 -19.16 -6.78
CA GLY A 92 21.20 -17.94 -6.22
C GLY A 92 20.74 -18.13 -4.77
N TYR A 93 21.05 -17.15 -3.93
CA TYR A 93 20.63 -17.14 -2.52
C TYR A 93 20.29 -15.73 -2.04
N VAL A 94 19.58 -15.66 -0.92
CA VAL A 94 19.31 -14.42 -0.18
C VAL A 94 19.93 -14.52 1.22
N THR A 95 20.64 -13.49 1.65
CA THR A 95 21.09 -13.35 3.04
C THR A 95 19.96 -12.78 3.86
N ILE A 96 19.63 -13.47 4.94
CA ILE A 96 18.59 -13.05 5.89
C ILE A 96 19.18 -12.81 7.27
N GLU A 97 18.58 -11.90 8.03
CA GLU A 97 18.89 -11.65 9.44
C GLU A 97 17.64 -11.94 10.28
N TYR A 98 17.77 -12.88 11.21
CA TYR A 98 16.66 -13.30 12.06
C TYR A 98 16.19 -12.18 13.00
N THR A 99 14.88 -12.12 13.20
CA THR A 99 14.20 -11.17 14.09
C THR A 99 13.39 -11.88 15.18
N ASP A 100 13.45 -13.22 15.26
CA ASP A 100 12.84 -13.97 16.35
C ASP A 100 13.69 -13.87 17.63
N GLY A 101 13.03 -13.97 18.81
CA GLY A 101 13.69 -13.75 20.09
C GLY A 101 14.87 -14.67 20.40
N VAL A 102 14.98 -15.83 19.71
CA VAL A 102 16.02 -16.84 19.96
C VAL A 102 17.25 -16.61 19.07
N ARG A 103 17.05 -16.24 17.82
CA ARG A 103 18.09 -16.08 16.80
C ARG A 103 18.32 -14.62 16.37
N ASN A 104 17.76 -13.68 17.10
CA ASN A 104 17.81 -12.27 16.75
C ASN A 104 19.22 -11.79 16.40
N GLY A 105 19.39 -11.21 15.22
CA GLY A 105 20.68 -10.72 14.70
C GLY A 105 21.56 -11.79 14.04
N GLN A 106 21.22 -13.09 14.13
CA GLN A 106 21.95 -14.13 13.40
C GLN A 106 21.60 -14.09 11.92
N THR A 107 22.57 -14.37 11.07
CA THR A 107 22.37 -14.40 9.62
C THR A 107 22.36 -15.83 9.07
N GLU A 108 21.66 -16.01 7.95
CA GLU A 108 21.63 -17.27 7.19
C GLU A 108 21.59 -16.96 5.69
N LYS A 109 22.29 -17.76 4.88
CA LYS A 109 22.16 -17.77 3.42
C LYS A 109 21.09 -18.80 3.02
N VAL A 110 20.02 -18.37 2.38
CA VAL A 110 18.89 -19.21 1.92
C VAL A 110 18.94 -19.30 0.40
N ASP A 111 19.33 -20.46 -0.13
CA ASP A 111 19.34 -20.71 -1.56
C ASP A 111 17.93 -20.82 -2.15
N TYR A 112 17.79 -20.56 -3.45
CA TYR A 112 16.51 -20.66 -4.16
C TYR A 112 16.70 -21.08 -5.63
N ASP A 113 15.65 -21.69 -6.19
CA ASP A 113 15.47 -21.81 -7.63
C ASP A 113 14.70 -20.61 -8.20
N TYR A 114 13.70 -20.14 -7.42
CA TYR A 114 12.93 -18.93 -7.74
C TYR A 114 12.82 -18.03 -6.50
N LEU A 115 12.93 -16.72 -6.72
CA LEU A 115 12.79 -15.69 -5.70
C LEU A 115 11.62 -14.77 -6.01
N VAL A 116 10.76 -14.54 -5.00
CA VAL A 116 9.67 -13.57 -5.07
C VAL A 116 9.93 -12.48 -4.04
N ASN A 117 10.35 -11.30 -4.50
CA ASN A 117 10.48 -10.13 -3.65
C ASN A 117 9.11 -9.47 -3.46
N ALA A 118 8.44 -9.77 -2.36
CA ALA A 118 7.18 -9.17 -1.95
C ALA A 118 7.32 -8.46 -0.59
N THR A 119 8.49 -7.85 -0.34
CA THR A 119 8.83 -7.16 0.91
C THR A 119 7.95 -5.95 1.21
N GLY A 120 7.24 -5.44 0.19
CA GLY A 120 6.41 -4.24 0.35
C GLY A 120 7.23 -2.96 0.49
N PRO A 121 6.63 -1.89 1.05
CA PRO A 121 7.31 -0.63 1.25
C PRO A 121 7.97 -0.55 2.63
N LYS A 122 9.04 0.25 2.73
CA LYS A 122 9.45 0.91 3.95
C LYS A 122 8.61 2.18 4.12
N LEU A 123 8.08 2.40 5.31
CA LEU A 123 7.44 3.65 5.71
C LEU A 123 8.53 4.68 6.00
N ASN A 124 8.71 5.64 5.11
CA ASN A 124 9.86 6.53 5.13
C ASN A 124 9.57 7.80 5.96
N PHE A 125 9.32 7.63 7.26
CA PHE A 125 9.04 8.75 8.17
C PHE A 125 10.22 9.72 8.26
N GLU A 126 11.44 9.22 8.16
CA GLU A 126 12.68 10.00 8.21
C GLU A 126 12.87 10.96 7.02
N ALA A 127 12.12 10.79 5.93
CA ALA A 127 12.15 11.72 4.80
C ALA A 127 11.53 13.10 5.11
N THR A 128 10.80 13.21 6.21
CA THR A 128 10.26 14.48 6.71
C THR A 128 10.68 14.64 8.15
N GLU A 129 11.37 15.74 8.45
CA GLU A 129 11.84 16.04 9.80
C GLU A 129 10.69 16.04 10.80
N GLY A 130 10.81 15.32 11.90
CA GLY A 130 9.83 15.27 12.99
C GLY A 130 8.55 14.48 12.69
N LEU A 131 8.42 13.85 11.52
CA LEU A 131 7.27 13.00 11.16
C LEU A 131 7.41 11.61 11.79
N GLY A 132 6.29 11.04 12.22
CA GLY A 132 6.18 9.63 12.60
C GLY A 132 5.64 9.38 13.99
N PRO A 133 5.20 8.11 14.25
CA PRO A 133 4.56 7.71 15.51
C PRO A 133 5.50 7.77 16.73
N ASP A 134 6.80 7.71 16.51
CA ASP A 134 7.83 7.86 17.55
C ASP A 134 8.29 9.32 17.71
N LYS A 135 7.63 10.26 17.02
CA LYS A 135 7.95 11.69 17.02
C LYS A 135 6.70 12.54 17.26
N ASN A 136 6.28 13.35 16.27
CA ASN A 136 5.24 14.38 16.47
C ASN A 136 3.90 14.07 15.78
N THR A 137 3.75 12.92 15.09
CA THR A 137 2.51 12.56 14.40
C THR A 137 2.18 11.09 14.59
N PHE A 138 0.93 10.72 14.33
CA PHE A 138 0.46 9.35 14.36
C PHE A 138 0.43 8.72 12.96
N SER A 139 0.14 7.43 12.90
CA SER A 139 0.04 6.65 11.68
C SER A 139 -0.98 5.53 11.85
N VAL A 140 -1.60 5.08 10.74
CA VAL A 140 -2.46 3.90 10.69
C VAL A 140 -1.91 2.83 9.75
N CYS A 141 -0.65 2.98 9.32
CA CYS A 141 -0.03 2.07 8.37
C CYS A 141 0.25 0.67 8.94
N THR A 142 0.30 0.52 10.27
CA THR A 142 0.38 -0.77 10.96
C THR A 142 -0.67 -0.85 12.06
N TYR A 143 -1.02 -2.07 12.49
CA TYR A 143 -1.99 -2.24 13.58
C TYR A 143 -1.54 -1.60 14.90
N SER A 144 -0.23 -1.63 15.20
CA SER A 144 0.33 -1.02 16.41
C SER A 144 0.28 0.51 16.35
N HIS A 145 0.62 1.09 15.19
CA HIS A 145 0.49 2.53 14.99
C HIS A 145 -0.98 2.98 15.08
N ALA A 146 -1.90 2.19 14.53
CA ALA A 146 -3.33 2.50 14.59
C ALA A 146 -3.86 2.47 16.02
N ALA A 147 -3.47 1.47 16.83
CA ALA A 147 -3.83 1.41 18.23
C ALA A 147 -3.28 2.61 19.02
N HIS A 148 -2.02 2.99 18.79
CA HIS A 148 -1.42 4.17 19.40
C HIS A 148 -2.12 5.48 18.96
N ALA A 149 -2.52 5.58 17.69
CA ALA A 149 -3.31 6.70 17.20
C ALA A 149 -4.67 6.81 17.91
N TRP A 150 -5.34 5.66 18.14
CA TRP A 150 -6.59 5.62 18.87
C TRP A 150 -6.47 6.09 20.32
N GLU A 151 -5.46 5.60 21.06
CA GLU A 151 -5.20 6.04 22.44
C GLU A 151 -5.10 7.56 22.54
N ASN A 152 -4.37 8.19 21.61
CA ASN A 152 -4.20 9.63 21.59
C ASN A 152 -5.44 10.38 21.08
N LEU A 153 -6.20 9.82 20.15
CA LEU A 153 -7.48 10.40 19.71
C LEU A 153 -8.50 10.44 20.85
N GLN A 154 -8.54 9.39 21.69
CA GLN A 154 -9.39 9.36 22.89
C GLN A 154 -9.07 10.51 23.85
N ASP A 155 -7.80 10.86 24.02
CA ASP A 155 -7.43 11.98 24.90
C ASP A 155 -7.88 13.33 24.32
N ASN A 156 -7.84 13.50 23.00
CA ASN A 156 -8.42 14.68 22.35
C ASN A 156 -9.95 14.70 22.49
N ILE A 157 -10.64 13.54 22.38
CA ILE A 157 -12.08 13.44 22.63
C ILE A 157 -12.44 13.84 24.07
N LYS A 158 -11.69 13.38 25.08
CA LYS A 158 -11.88 13.79 26.50
C LYS A 158 -11.72 15.30 26.68
N LYS A 159 -10.72 15.91 26.03
CA LYS A 159 -10.54 17.37 26.05
C LYS A 159 -11.73 18.10 25.42
N MET A 160 -12.27 17.60 24.31
CA MET A 160 -13.48 18.15 23.68
C MET A 160 -14.69 18.05 24.61
N GLN A 161 -14.87 16.92 25.28
CA GLN A 161 -15.93 16.72 26.30
C GLN A 161 -15.78 17.66 27.50
N ALA A 162 -14.55 18.02 27.83
CA ALA A 162 -14.25 19.03 28.87
C ALA A 162 -14.40 20.49 28.38
N GLY A 163 -14.85 20.72 27.15
CA GLY A 163 -15.08 22.05 26.59
C GLY A 163 -13.88 22.69 25.88
N HIS A 164 -12.82 21.94 25.61
CA HIS A 164 -11.62 22.43 24.92
C HIS A 164 -11.64 22.03 23.43
N LYS A 165 -11.76 23.01 22.55
CA LYS A 165 -11.70 22.79 21.10
C LYS A 165 -10.38 22.12 20.69
N GLN A 166 -10.43 21.19 19.75
CA GLN A 166 -9.28 20.47 19.23
C GLN A 166 -9.13 20.63 17.71
N ARG A 167 -7.89 20.80 17.27
CA ARG A 167 -7.51 20.87 15.84
C ARG A 167 -6.97 19.51 15.43
N ILE A 168 -7.63 18.87 14.49
CA ILE A 168 -7.29 17.55 14.00
C ILE A 168 -6.78 17.66 12.56
N LEU A 169 -5.55 17.23 12.32
CA LEU A 169 -4.87 17.28 11.03
C LEU A 169 -4.67 15.86 10.51
N ILE A 170 -5.24 15.53 9.36
CA ILE A 170 -5.08 14.23 8.73
C ILE A 170 -4.73 14.41 7.26
N GLY A 171 -3.82 13.58 6.74
CA GLY A 171 -3.44 13.68 5.33
C GLY A 171 -2.06 13.12 5.02
N THR A 172 -1.31 13.83 4.16
CA THR A 172 0.02 13.44 3.69
C THR A 172 1.12 14.20 4.42
N GLY A 173 2.12 13.47 4.93
CA GLY A 173 3.26 14.01 5.68
C GLY A 173 4.54 14.21 4.85
N HIS A 174 4.44 14.12 3.52
CA HIS A 174 5.56 14.34 2.62
C HIS A 174 5.07 14.83 1.26
N ALA A 175 5.84 15.66 0.58
CA ALA A 175 5.51 16.26 -0.71
C ALA A 175 5.22 15.23 -1.82
N MET A 176 5.81 14.04 -1.73
CA MET A 176 5.62 12.90 -2.65
C MET A 176 5.03 11.67 -1.94
N ALA A 177 4.20 11.86 -0.91
CA ALA A 177 3.49 10.76 -0.27
C ALA A 177 2.48 10.10 -1.23
N THR A 178 2.12 8.86 -0.91
CA THR A 178 1.07 8.10 -1.59
C THR A 178 0.06 7.54 -0.59
N CYS A 179 -0.95 6.81 -1.04
CA CYS A 179 -2.01 6.22 -0.21
C CYS A 179 -2.97 7.25 0.41
N GLN A 180 -3.26 8.34 -0.29
CA GLN A 180 -4.24 9.35 0.12
C GLN A 180 -5.60 8.72 0.48
N GLY A 181 -6.01 7.66 -0.21
CA GLY A 181 -7.25 6.94 0.09
C GLY A 181 -7.35 6.40 1.52
N ALA A 182 -6.23 5.94 2.11
CA ALA A 182 -6.21 5.47 3.50
C ALA A 182 -6.38 6.63 4.50
N ALA A 183 -5.70 7.77 4.26
CA ALA A 183 -5.88 8.96 5.08
C ALA A 183 -7.28 9.57 4.92
N PHE A 184 -7.83 9.52 3.70
CA PHE A 184 -9.20 9.95 3.42
C PHE A 184 -10.24 9.10 4.16
N GLU A 185 -10.06 7.80 4.19
CA GLU A 185 -10.92 6.93 4.99
C GLU A 185 -10.78 7.21 6.49
N TYR A 186 -9.55 7.43 6.97
CA TYR A 186 -9.31 7.70 8.39
C TYR A 186 -9.96 9.02 8.85
N ILE A 187 -9.82 10.10 8.06
CA ILE A 187 -10.41 11.40 8.44
C ILE A 187 -11.94 11.33 8.50
N LEU A 188 -12.58 10.56 7.61
CA LEU A 188 -14.03 10.37 7.64
C LEU A 188 -14.47 9.56 8.86
N ASN A 189 -13.71 8.52 9.24
CA ASN A 189 -13.99 7.76 10.45
C ASN A 189 -13.82 8.62 11.72
N VAL A 190 -12.77 9.43 11.79
CA VAL A 190 -12.56 10.36 12.91
C VAL A 190 -13.70 11.38 13.00
N ALA A 191 -14.09 11.98 11.87
CA ALA A 191 -15.21 12.92 11.83
C ALA A 191 -16.52 12.27 12.24
N TYR A 192 -16.78 11.04 11.79
CA TYR A 192 -17.96 10.26 12.13
C TYR A 192 -18.03 9.96 13.63
N GLU A 193 -16.96 9.44 14.24
CA GLU A 193 -16.94 9.14 15.68
C GLU A 193 -17.13 10.40 16.54
N ILE A 194 -16.51 11.52 16.17
CA ILE A 194 -16.69 12.80 16.83
C ILE A 194 -18.13 13.28 16.71
N SER A 195 -18.74 13.14 15.53
CA SER A 195 -20.13 13.51 15.28
C SER A 195 -21.11 12.65 16.09
N LYS A 196 -20.85 11.35 16.17
CA LYS A 196 -21.65 10.40 16.96
C LYS A 196 -21.69 10.75 18.46
N LEU A 197 -20.62 11.37 18.95
CA LEU A 197 -20.54 11.89 20.33
C LEU A 197 -21.15 13.28 20.51
N GLY A 198 -21.69 13.90 19.45
CA GLY A 198 -22.22 15.26 19.46
C GLY A 198 -21.16 16.36 19.58
N LEU A 199 -19.89 16.04 19.30
CA LEU A 199 -18.73 16.90 19.52
C LEU A 199 -18.24 17.62 18.26
N SER A 200 -18.94 17.56 17.13
CA SER A 200 -18.50 18.18 15.87
C SER A 200 -18.17 19.67 16.00
N HIS A 201 -18.91 20.40 16.84
CA HIS A 201 -18.68 21.83 17.10
C HIS A 201 -17.41 22.11 17.91
N MET A 202 -16.79 21.09 18.51
CA MET A 202 -15.57 21.15 19.30
C MET A 202 -14.32 20.76 18.49
N ALA A 203 -14.48 20.22 17.27
CA ALA A 203 -13.40 19.75 16.41
C ALA A 203 -13.25 20.65 15.19
N GLN A 204 -12.02 21.10 14.93
CA GLN A 204 -11.62 21.67 13.63
C GLN A 204 -10.84 20.60 12.88
N ILE A 205 -11.47 19.92 11.93
CA ILE A 205 -10.86 18.85 11.17
C ILE A 205 -10.34 19.39 9.85
N THR A 206 -9.07 19.13 9.54
CA THR A 206 -8.40 19.62 8.33
C THR A 206 -7.71 18.48 7.60
N TRP A 207 -8.00 18.35 6.31
CA TRP A 207 -7.27 17.52 5.36
C TRP A 207 -6.08 18.29 4.78
N LEU A 208 -4.88 17.69 4.79
CA LEU A 208 -3.67 18.25 4.21
C LEU A 208 -3.12 17.31 3.15
N SER A 209 -3.05 17.72 1.89
CA SER A 209 -2.68 16.84 0.79
C SER A 209 -1.74 17.48 -0.22
N ASN A 210 -0.88 16.63 -0.78
CA ASN A 210 -0.01 16.95 -1.92
C ASN A 210 -0.72 16.88 -3.27
N GLU A 211 -2.01 16.51 -3.30
CA GLU A 211 -2.82 16.44 -4.51
C GLU A 211 -3.02 17.82 -5.13
N TYR A 212 -2.99 17.89 -6.45
CA TYR A 212 -3.34 19.11 -7.17
C TYR A 212 -4.82 19.45 -7.02
N GLU A 213 -5.68 18.46 -7.21
CA GLU A 213 -7.11 18.50 -6.91
C GLU A 213 -7.46 17.33 -6.00
N LEU A 214 -8.44 17.50 -5.12
CA LEU A 214 -8.91 16.41 -4.26
C LEU A 214 -9.42 15.23 -5.12
N GLY A 215 -9.21 14.03 -4.62
CA GLY A 215 -9.64 12.83 -5.36
C GLY A 215 -8.70 12.41 -6.48
N ASP A 216 -7.49 12.96 -6.52
CA ASP A 216 -6.40 12.48 -7.37
C ASP A 216 -5.96 11.07 -6.95
N PHE A 217 -5.78 10.83 -5.64
CA PHE A 217 -5.38 9.55 -5.01
C PHE A 217 -4.15 8.89 -5.65
N GLY A 218 -3.27 9.65 -6.29
CA GLY A 218 -2.11 9.14 -7.03
C GLY A 218 -2.46 8.52 -8.39
N MET A 219 -3.68 8.71 -8.86
CA MET A 219 -4.22 8.16 -10.12
C MET A 219 -4.49 9.24 -11.18
N GLY A 220 -4.03 10.48 -10.95
CA GLY A 220 -4.20 11.61 -11.84
C GLY A 220 -5.60 12.22 -11.83
N GLY A 221 -6.42 11.90 -10.83
CA GLY A 221 -7.86 12.14 -10.87
C GLY A 221 -8.57 11.20 -11.85
N ALA A 222 -9.89 11.22 -11.84
CA ALA A 222 -10.70 10.39 -12.72
C ALA A 222 -12.12 10.94 -12.84
N PHE A 223 -12.87 10.39 -13.78
CA PHE A 223 -14.32 10.42 -13.78
C PHE A 223 -14.86 9.08 -13.32
N ILE A 224 -15.99 9.10 -12.62
CA ILE A 224 -16.73 7.92 -12.18
C ILE A 224 -18.17 8.04 -12.68
N ASN A 225 -18.73 6.91 -13.07
CA ASN A 225 -20.14 6.80 -13.42
C ASN A 225 -20.94 6.61 -12.12
N ARG A 226 -21.84 7.55 -11.85
CA ARG A 226 -22.73 7.52 -10.69
C ARG A 226 -24.16 7.67 -11.16
N GLY A 227 -24.91 6.56 -11.14
CA GLY A 227 -26.32 6.56 -11.57
C GLY A 227 -26.54 7.04 -13.00
N GLY A 228 -25.58 6.81 -13.91
CA GLY A 228 -25.63 7.27 -15.30
C GLY A 228 -24.99 8.64 -15.56
N TYR A 229 -24.52 9.34 -14.53
CA TYR A 229 -23.83 10.62 -14.67
C TYR A 229 -22.32 10.47 -14.44
N TYR A 230 -21.52 11.09 -15.29
CA TYR A 230 -20.08 11.13 -15.14
C TYR A 230 -19.68 12.27 -14.20
N THR A 231 -19.18 11.91 -13.04
CA THR A 231 -18.80 12.85 -11.99
C THR A 231 -17.28 12.83 -11.79
N PRO A 232 -16.57 13.97 -11.80
CA PRO A 232 -15.17 14.02 -11.44
C PRO A 232 -14.95 13.52 -10.00
N THR A 233 -13.88 12.75 -9.76
CA THR A 233 -13.50 12.31 -8.39
C THR A 233 -13.28 13.49 -7.46
N LYS A 234 -12.86 14.65 -7.98
CA LYS A 234 -12.79 15.92 -7.26
C LYS A 234 -14.12 16.28 -6.62
N VAL A 235 -15.19 16.37 -7.41
CA VAL A 235 -16.53 16.76 -6.91
C VAL A 235 -17.05 15.74 -5.91
N PHE A 236 -16.84 14.45 -6.19
CA PHE A 236 -17.23 13.38 -5.28
C PHE A 236 -16.52 13.50 -3.91
N THR A 237 -15.20 13.76 -3.91
CA THR A 237 -14.41 13.90 -2.69
C THR A 237 -14.74 15.18 -1.93
N GLU A 238 -14.83 16.33 -2.64
CA GLU A 238 -15.16 17.62 -2.03
C GLU A 238 -16.56 17.60 -1.40
N SER A 239 -17.54 16.96 -2.04
CA SER A 239 -18.91 16.87 -1.50
C SER A 239 -18.96 16.06 -0.20
N ILE A 240 -18.23 14.95 -0.13
CA ILE A 240 -18.16 14.13 1.08
C ILE A 240 -17.45 14.91 2.21
N MET A 241 -16.34 15.57 1.92
CA MET A 241 -15.63 16.38 2.93
C MET A 241 -16.50 17.53 3.46
N ALA A 242 -17.24 18.21 2.57
CA ALA A 242 -18.13 19.29 2.97
C ALA A 242 -19.29 18.80 3.85
N GLU A 243 -19.85 17.61 3.55
CA GLU A 243 -20.89 16.98 4.37
C GLU A 243 -20.45 16.72 5.81
N TYR A 244 -19.18 16.35 6.00
CA TYR A 244 -18.58 16.13 7.33
C TYR A 244 -17.96 17.38 7.97
N GLY A 245 -18.07 18.55 7.33
CA GLY A 245 -17.49 19.79 7.84
C GLY A 245 -15.95 19.79 7.87
N ILE A 246 -15.31 19.02 7.00
CA ILE A 246 -13.86 18.90 6.91
C ILE A 246 -13.31 20.01 6.02
N ASN A 247 -12.39 20.83 6.54
CA ASN A 247 -11.61 21.78 5.74
C ASN A 247 -10.49 21.06 4.99
N TRP A 248 -10.00 21.64 3.87
CA TRP A 248 -8.90 21.05 3.14
C TRP A 248 -7.86 22.04 2.65
N ILE A 249 -6.61 21.58 2.70
CA ILE A 249 -5.42 22.21 2.14
C ILE A 249 -4.85 21.24 1.11
N ARG A 250 -4.79 21.66 -0.14
CA ARG A 250 -4.24 20.89 -1.26
C ARG A 250 -2.98 21.54 -1.81
N ARG A 251 -2.25 20.83 -2.68
CA ARG A 251 -1.00 21.31 -3.29
C ARG A 251 0.05 21.65 -2.24
N ALA A 252 0.12 20.87 -1.16
CA ALA A 252 0.93 21.12 0.00
C ALA A 252 1.99 20.03 0.19
N GLY A 253 3.24 20.41 0.18
CA GLY A 253 4.38 19.53 0.44
C GLY A 253 4.88 19.72 1.87
N VAL A 254 4.49 18.84 2.79
CA VAL A 254 5.03 18.85 4.17
C VAL A 254 6.51 18.51 4.13
N TYR A 255 7.33 19.29 4.84
CA TYR A 255 8.78 19.11 4.90
C TYR A 255 9.33 19.04 6.32
N LYS A 256 8.55 19.49 7.33
CA LYS A 256 8.93 19.44 8.73
C LYS A 256 7.70 19.37 9.63
N VAL A 257 7.80 18.68 10.76
CA VAL A 257 6.78 18.62 11.81
C VAL A 257 7.43 18.86 13.17
N GLU A 258 6.92 19.80 13.92
CA GLU A 258 7.24 20.06 15.32
C GLU A 258 6.03 19.72 16.21
N PRO A 259 6.17 19.64 17.54
CA PRO A 259 5.03 19.45 18.42
C PRO A 259 3.92 20.49 18.16
N GLY A 260 2.77 20.03 17.70
CA GLY A 260 1.60 20.86 17.39
C GLY A 260 1.67 21.67 16.09
N LYS A 261 2.69 21.52 15.24
CA LYS A 261 2.87 22.31 14.01
C LYS A 261 3.39 21.48 12.85
N ALA A 262 2.70 21.52 11.72
CA ALA A 262 3.17 20.99 10.44
C ALA A 262 3.56 22.14 9.50
N TYR A 263 4.79 22.11 9.02
CA TYR A 263 5.34 23.09 8.07
C TYR A 263 5.24 22.51 6.66
N TYR A 264 4.68 23.28 5.75
CA TYR A 264 4.51 22.87 4.36
C TYR A 264 4.75 24.02 3.39
N GLU A 265 5.22 23.67 2.21
CA GLU A 265 5.31 24.57 1.08
C GLU A 265 4.13 24.32 0.14
N THR A 266 3.50 25.38 -0.33
CA THR A 266 2.47 25.29 -1.36
C THR A 266 3.11 25.13 -2.74
N LEU A 267 2.35 24.66 -3.72
CA LEU A 267 2.82 24.59 -5.11
C LEU A 267 3.17 26.00 -5.67
N GLY A 268 2.62 27.06 -5.09
CA GLY A 268 2.97 28.44 -5.41
C GLY A 268 4.27 28.95 -4.76
N GLY A 269 4.92 28.13 -3.93
CA GLY A 269 6.18 28.49 -3.23
C GLY A 269 6.00 29.21 -1.90
N GLU A 270 4.77 29.32 -1.39
CA GLU A 270 4.55 29.92 -0.07
C GLU A 270 4.79 28.88 1.03
N GLU A 271 5.62 29.23 2.01
CA GLU A 271 5.78 28.45 3.25
C GLU A 271 4.68 28.79 4.23
N LYS A 272 4.02 27.78 4.78
CA LYS A 272 2.90 27.91 5.71
C LYS A 272 3.01 26.92 6.87
N ILE A 273 2.28 27.21 7.93
CA ILE A 273 2.19 26.40 9.13
C ILE A 273 0.73 26.01 9.35
N GLN A 274 0.48 24.71 9.55
CA GLN A 274 -0.79 24.21 10.05
C GLN A 274 -0.60 23.73 11.48
N GLU A 275 -1.28 24.37 12.40
CA GLU A 275 -1.30 23.96 13.80
C GLU A 275 -2.28 22.78 14.01
N PHE A 276 -1.93 21.91 14.96
CA PHE A 276 -2.75 20.76 15.32
C PHE A 276 -2.60 20.37 16.80
N ASP A 277 -3.61 19.68 17.32
CA ASP A 277 -3.60 19.05 18.64
C ASP A 277 -3.53 17.51 18.49
N PHE A 278 -3.97 16.99 17.34
CA PHE A 278 -3.78 15.62 16.88
C PHE A 278 -3.42 15.62 15.39
N ALA A 279 -2.40 14.86 14.98
CA ALA A 279 -2.07 14.73 13.56
C ALA A 279 -1.80 13.27 13.17
N MET A 280 -2.46 12.77 12.10
CA MET A 280 -2.14 11.51 11.42
C MET A 280 -1.72 11.83 9.98
N LEU A 281 -0.43 11.69 9.70
CA LEU A 281 0.16 12.07 8.41
C LEU A 281 0.90 10.88 7.79
N ILE A 282 0.48 10.49 6.59
CA ILE A 282 1.07 9.36 5.85
C ILE A 282 2.44 9.76 5.28
N PRO A 283 3.51 8.95 5.52
CA PRO A 283 4.84 9.23 4.98
C PRO A 283 4.96 8.92 3.49
N SER A 284 6.06 9.28 2.87
CA SER A 284 6.47 8.69 1.59
C SER A 284 6.88 7.22 1.75
N PHE A 285 6.87 6.47 0.65
CA PHE A 285 7.27 5.07 0.62
C PHE A 285 8.54 4.87 -0.21
N SER A 286 9.39 3.97 0.25
CA SER A 286 10.56 3.48 -0.50
C SER A 286 10.61 1.95 -0.43
N GLY A 287 11.46 1.33 -1.24
CA GLY A 287 11.80 -0.08 -1.04
C GLY A 287 12.56 -0.28 0.29
N VAL A 288 12.60 -1.52 0.78
CA VAL A 288 13.17 -1.85 2.10
C VAL A 288 14.69 -1.74 2.16
N GLY A 289 15.37 -1.47 1.03
CA GLY A 289 16.82 -1.25 1.00
C GLY A 289 17.64 -2.54 0.87
N LEU A 290 17.10 -3.55 0.16
CA LEU A 290 17.88 -4.72 -0.24
C LEU A 290 19.05 -4.30 -1.12
N THR A 291 20.23 -4.89 -0.87
CA THR A 291 21.38 -4.82 -1.76
C THR A 291 21.47 -6.05 -2.66
N ALA A 292 22.18 -5.97 -3.76
CA ALA A 292 22.37 -7.09 -4.68
C ALA A 292 23.82 -7.17 -5.16
N TYR A 293 24.35 -8.39 -5.20
CA TYR A 293 25.73 -8.66 -5.61
C TYR A 293 25.77 -9.72 -6.70
N ASP A 294 26.60 -9.51 -7.72
CA ASP A 294 26.86 -10.53 -8.73
C ASP A 294 27.77 -11.67 -8.19
N LYS A 295 28.03 -12.66 -9.02
CA LYS A 295 28.86 -13.82 -8.66
C LYS A 295 30.30 -13.47 -8.26
N SER A 296 30.81 -12.32 -8.68
CA SER A 296 32.15 -11.82 -8.32
C SER A 296 32.17 -11.03 -7.02
N GLY A 297 31.00 -10.72 -6.44
CA GLY A 297 30.83 -9.85 -5.28
C GLY A 297 30.71 -8.36 -5.64
N LEU A 298 30.60 -8.01 -6.93
CA LEU A 298 30.37 -6.63 -7.34
C LEU A 298 28.93 -6.22 -7.01
N ASP A 299 28.76 -5.03 -6.45
CA ASP A 299 27.46 -4.43 -6.18
C ASP A 299 26.71 -4.12 -7.49
N ILE A 300 25.57 -4.74 -7.68
CA ILE A 300 24.65 -4.55 -8.81
C ILE A 300 23.29 -3.99 -8.36
N THR A 301 23.23 -3.42 -7.17
CA THR A 301 21.98 -2.90 -6.59
C THR A 301 21.29 -1.93 -7.53
N ASP A 302 22.00 -0.97 -8.10
CA ASP A 302 21.42 0.04 -9.01
C ASP A 302 20.95 -0.54 -10.36
N LYS A 303 21.46 -1.73 -10.75
CA LYS A 303 20.96 -2.45 -11.93
C LYS A 303 19.62 -3.10 -11.65
N MET A 304 19.44 -3.67 -10.46
CA MET A 304 18.23 -4.40 -10.05
C MET A 304 17.14 -3.51 -9.45
N PHE A 305 17.51 -2.40 -8.82
CA PHE A 305 16.60 -1.51 -8.11
C PHE A 305 16.61 -0.11 -8.73
N ALA A 306 15.49 0.59 -8.58
CA ALA A 306 15.37 2.00 -8.91
C ALA A 306 15.89 2.88 -7.74
N PRO A 307 16.14 4.19 -7.94
CA PRO A 307 16.65 5.09 -6.89
C PRO A 307 15.80 5.11 -5.62
N ASN A 308 14.50 4.87 -5.73
CA ASN A 308 13.56 4.72 -4.61
C ASN A 308 13.63 3.33 -3.95
N LYS A 309 14.61 2.49 -4.30
CA LYS A 309 14.89 1.15 -3.76
C LYS A 309 13.81 0.10 -4.02
N PHE A 310 12.84 0.36 -4.89
CA PHE A 310 11.94 -0.66 -5.41
C PHE A 310 12.60 -1.45 -6.55
N MET A 311 12.30 -2.75 -6.66
CA MET A 311 12.91 -3.63 -7.65
C MET A 311 12.37 -3.34 -9.06
N LYS A 312 13.27 -3.23 -10.04
CA LYS A 312 12.92 -3.13 -11.46
C LYS A 312 12.34 -4.46 -11.96
N VAL A 313 11.33 -4.39 -12.79
CA VAL A 313 10.60 -5.53 -13.38
C VAL A 313 10.41 -5.33 -14.88
N ASP A 314 9.58 -6.12 -15.52
CA ASP A 314 9.19 -6.04 -16.94
C ASP A 314 8.39 -4.75 -17.26
N ALA A 315 8.97 -3.60 -17.04
CA ALA A 315 8.41 -2.29 -17.32
C ALA A 315 9.39 -1.46 -18.15
N ASP A 316 8.90 -0.44 -18.83
CA ASP A 316 9.77 0.51 -19.54
C ASP A 316 10.22 1.62 -18.57
N TYR A 317 11.49 1.61 -18.21
CA TYR A 317 12.14 2.62 -17.36
C TYR A 317 12.89 3.69 -18.16
N THR A 318 12.70 3.77 -19.47
CA THR A 318 13.31 4.79 -20.32
C THR A 318 12.80 6.16 -19.90
N ALA A 319 13.70 7.13 -19.74
CA ALA A 319 13.31 8.50 -19.41
C ALA A 319 12.51 9.11 -20.56
N LYS A 320 11.30 9.52 -20.29
CA LYS A 320 10.35 10.14 -21.24
C LYS A 320 9.67 11.34 -20.59
N PRO A 321 9.23 12.36 -21.36
CA PRO A 321 8.30 13.37 -20.89
C PRO A 321 7.01 12.73 -20.37
N PHE A 322 6.34 13.40 -19.39
CA PHE A 322 5.15 12.84 -18.76
C PHE A 322 4.04 12.49 -19.78
N ASP A 323 3.84 13.31 -20.78
CA ASP A 323 2.79 13.14 -21.79
C ASP A 323 3.10 12.05 -22.84
N GLU A 324 4.31 11.47 -22.81
CA GLU A 324 4.73 10.37 -23.70
C GLU A 324 4.61 8.98 -23.06
N TRP A 325 4.30 8.90 -21.76
CA TRP A 325 4.11 7.64 -21.06
C TRP A 325 2.83 6.93 -21.53
N LYS A 326 2.95 5.62 -21.72
CA LYS A 326 1.85 4.78 -22.16
C LYS A 326 1.46 3.76 -21.11
N ALA A 327 0.23 3.30 -21.19
CA ALA A 327 -0.30 2.23 -20.36
C ALA A 327 0.53 0.92 -20.47
N ASP A 328 1.04 0.62 -21.66
CA ASP A 328 1.86 -0.57 -21.93
C ASP A 328 3.31 -0.46 -21.39
N ASP A 329 3.77 0.69 -20.93
CA ASP A 329 5.04 0.84 -20.21
C ASP A 329 5.01 0.14 -18.83
N TRP A 330 3.81 -0.14 -18.29
CA TRP A 330 3.62 -0.80 -17.01
C TRP A 330 3.80 -2.32 -17.07
N PRO A 331 4.36 -2.93 -16.00
CA PRO A 331 4.66 -4.35 -15.99
C PRO A 331 3.41 -5.23 -16.03
N SER A 332 3.56 -6.46 -16.47
CA SER A 332 2.48 -7.43 -16.54
C SER A 332 2.79 -8.80 -15.93
N ILE A 333 4.05 -9.17 -15.80
CA ILE A 333 4.50 -10.46 -15.23
C ILE A 333 5.37 -10.28 -13.98
N TYR A 334 5.81 -9.06 -13.70
CA TYR A 334 6.61 -8.68 -12.52
C TYR A 334 7.94 -9.42 -12.40
N GLN A 335 8.53 -9.82 -13.52
CA GLN A 335 9.82 -10.50 -13.60
C GLN A 335 10.96 -9.48 -13.68
N ASN A 336 12.05 -9.71 -12.94
CA ASN A 336 13.24 -8.88 -13.05
C ASN A 336 13.84 -9.00 -14.47
N PRO A 337 14.24 -7.90 -15.13
CA PRO A 337 14.73 -7.94 -16.50
C PRO A 337 16.08 -8.68 -16.64
N LEU A 338 16.92 -8.68 -15.60
CA LEU A 338 18.24 -9.30 -15.60
C LEU A 338 18.19 -10.79 -15.23
N PHE A 339 17.39 -11.13 -14.21
CA PHE A 339 17.34 -12.48 -13.64
C PHE A 339 15.94 -13.09 -13.77
N LYS A 340 15.81 -14.03 -14.70
CA LYS A 340 14.52 -14.61 -15.11
C LYS A 340 13.84 -15.51 -14.07
N ASN A 341 14.49 -15.78 -12.96
CA ASN A 341 13.96 -16.52 -11.81
C ASN A 341 13.62 -15.63 -10.61
N ILE A 342 13.72 -14.29 -10.75
CA ILE A 342 13.40 -13.30 -9.71
C ILE A 342 12.19 -12.48 -10.14
N TYR A 343 11.23 -12.31 -9.21
CA TYR A 343 9.98 -11.59 -9.43
C TYR A 343 9.74 -10.59 -8.28
N ALA A 344 9.09 -9.46 -8.57
CA ALA A 344 8.74 -8.47 -7.56
C ALA A 344 7.28 -8.01 -7.70
N PRO A 345 6.29 -8.80 -7.24
CA PRO A 345 4.88 -8.41 -7.24
C PRO A 345 4.51 -7.49 -6.08
N GLY A 346 3.37 -6.83 -6.19
CA GLY A 346 2.81 -5.97 -5.16
C GLY A 346 3.53 -4.63 -5.07
N ILE A 347 3.73 -4.13 -3.84
CA ILE A 347 4.33 -2.81 -3.64
C ILE A 347 5.86 -2.84 -3.83
N ALA A 348 6.47 -4.00 -3.90
CA ALA A 348 7.92 -4.14 -4.01
C ALA A 348 8.49 -3.77 -5.39
N PHE A 349 7.68 -3.73 -6.46
CA PHE A 349 8.16 -3.31 -7.77
C PHE A 349 8.26 -1.79 -7.91
N ALA A 350 9.20 -1.33 -8.73
CA ALA A 350 9.34 0.07 -9.11
C ALA A 350 8.30 0.45 -10.16
N PRO A 351 7.41 1.42 -9.91
CA PRO A 351 6.60 2.00 -10.98
C PRO A 351 7.49 2.65 -12.04
N PRO A 352 7.21 2.47 -13.33
CA PRO A 352 8.01 3.07 -14.38
C PRO A 352 7.90 4.59 -14.41
N HIS A 353 6.72 5.12 -14.09
CA HIS A 353 6.44 6.55 -14.10
C HIS A 353 5.34 6.92 -13.09
N PRO A 354 5.18 8.20 -12.73
CA PRO A 354 4.02 8.68 -11.98
C PRO A 354 2.76 8.61 -12.84
N ILE A 355 1.60 8.43 -12.20
CA ILE A 355 0.28 8.50 -12.85
C ILE A 355 -0.28 9.92 -12.73
N SER A 356 -0.13 10.54 -11.56
CA SER A 356 -0.42 11.95 -11.36
C SER A 356 0.67 12.82 -11.99
N LYS A 357 0.27 13.92 -12.61
CA LYS A 357 1.21 14.83 -13.27
C LYS A 357 2.25 15.37 -12.29
N PRO A 358 3.54 15.19 -12.55
CA PRO A 358 4.60 15.77 -11.73
C PRO A 358 4.53 17.30 -11.75
N MET A 359 4.65 17.89 -10.56
CA MET A 359 4.65 19.33 -10.38
C MET A 359 5.74 19.73 -9.39
N SER A 360 6.29 20.93 -9.58
CA SER A 360 7.31 21.49 -8.69
C SER A 360 6.94 22.91 -8.31
N SER A 361 7.21 23.27 -7.07
CA SER A 361 7.15 24.67 -6.61
C SER A 361 8.31 25.49 -7.19
N PRO A 362 8.30 26.82 -7.09
CA PRO A 362 9.42 27.67 -7.49
C PRO A 362 10.74 27.38 -6.77
N SER A 363 10.71 26.79 -5.57
CA SER A 363 11.91 26.37 -4.83
C SER A 363 12.53 25.09 -5.43
N GLY A 364 11.85 24.40 -6.37
CA GLY A 364 12.25 23.12 -6.93
C GLY A 364 11.70 21.90 -6.16
N ARG A 365 10.93 22.08 -5.08
CA ARG A 365 10.31 20.99 -4.35
C ARG A 365 9.22 20.33 -5.20
N GLN A 366 9.35 19.03 -5.42
CA GLN A 366 8.34 18.24 -6.12
C GLN A 366 7.15 17.99 -5.19
N ILE A 367 5.94 18.38 -5.60
CA ILE A 367 4.70 18.27 -4.84
C ILE A 367 3.64 17.60 -5.71
N PHE A 368 3.54 16.30 -5.60
CA PHE A 368 2.52 15.48 -6.27
C PHE A 368 2.43 14.08 -5.66
N PRO A 369 1.26 13.41 -5.74
CA PRO A 369 1.11 12.03 -5.28
C PRO A 369 1.92 11.05 -6.13
N THR A 370 2.63 10.12 -5.51
CA THR A 370 3.21 8.99 -6.25
C THR A 370 2.15 7.91 -6.50
N ALA A 371 2.43 7.00 -7.46
CA ALA A 371 1.50 5.96 -7.89
C ALA A 371 0.90 5.16 -6.71
N PRO A 372 -0.39 4.81 -6.75
CA PRO A 372 -1.10 4.19 -5.65
C PRO A 372 -0.55 2.80 -5.32
N ARG A 373 -0.57 2.45 -4.04
CA ARG A 373 -0.05 1.21 -3.47
C ARG A 373 -1.19 0.43 -2.81
N THR A 374 -2.07 -0.16 -3.63
CA THR A 374 -3.31 -0.78 -3.17
C THR A 374 -3.18 -2.29 -2.97
N GLY A 375 -3.94 -2.81 -1.98
CA GLY A 375 -3.89 -4.22 -1.61
C GLY A 375 -4.46 -5.16 -2.68
N MET A 376 -5.58 -4.79 -3.31
CA MET A 376 -6.27 -5.65 -4.29
C MET A 376 -5.40 -5.95 -5.52
N PRO A 377 -4.83 -4.98 -6.26
CA PRO A 377 -3.84 -5.26 -7.30
C PRO A 377 -2.63 -6.06 -6.80
N ALA A 378 -2.16 -5.80 -5.56
CA ALA A 378 -1.04 -6.53 -4.99
C ALA A 378 -1.34 -8.04 -4.81
N GLY A 379 -2.56 -8.40 -4.44
CA GLY A 379 -3.02 -9.79 -4.37
C GLY A 379 -3.01 -10.46 -5.75
N VAL A 380 -3.61 -9.80 -6.75
CA VAL A 380 -3.62 -10.28 -8.14
C VAL A 380 -2.18 -10.53 -8.65
N MET A 381 -1.27 -9.57 -8.45
CA MET A 381 0.14 -9.69 -8.85
C MET A 381 0.81 -10.90 -8.19
N GLY A 382 0.62 -11.09 -6.88
CA GLY A 382 1.16 -12.26 -6.16
C GLY A 382 0.65 -13.58 -6.71
N LYS A 383 -0.64 -13.65 -7.03
CA LYS A 383 -1.25 -14.85 -7.62
C LYS A 383 -0.69 -15.17 -9.00
N ILE A 384 -0.59 -14.20 -9.92
CA ILE A 384 -0.08 -14.48 -11.27
C ILE A 384 1.39 -14.88 -11.26
N VAL A 385 2.20 -14.28 -10.39
CA VAL A 385 3.60 -14.69 -10.20
C VAL A 385 3.69 -16.13 -9.72
N ALA A 386 2.86 -16.52 -8.74
CA ALA A 386 2.79 -17.91 -8.27
C ALA A 386 2.40 -18.90 -9.37
N LEU A 387 1.42 -18.56 -10.20
CA LEU A 387 0.98 -19.38 -11.32
C LEU A 387 2.09 -19.52 -12.39
N ASN A 388 2.73 -18.42 -12.78
CA ASN A 388 3.83 -18.43 -13.74
C ASN A 388 5.03 -19.26 -13.25
N ILE A 389 5.43 -19.11 -11.99
CA ILE A 389 6.51 -19.93 -11.39
C ILE A 389 6.11 -21.41 -11.38
N THR A 390 4.86 -21.71 -11.02
CA THR A 390 4.35 -23.09 -11.01
C THR A 390 4.44 -23.72 -12.39
N GLU A 391 3.98 -23.03 -13.44
CA GLU A 391 4.04 -23.53 -14.81
C GLU A 391 5.48 -23.73 -15.31
N LYS A 392 6.39 -22.83 -14.97
CA LYS A 392 7.83 -23.01 -15.27
C LYS A 392 8.41 -24.27 -14.60
N ILE A 393 8.10 -24.49 -13.32
CA ILE A 393 8.56 -25.69 -12.60
C ILE A 393 7.98 -26.98 -13.23
N GLN A 394 6.75 -26.93 -13.74
CA GLN A 394 6.07 -28.05 -14.39
C GLN A 394 6.40 -28.21 -15.89
N GLY A 395 7.23 -27.32 -16.45
CA GLY A 395 7.61 -27.38 -17.86
C GLY A 395 6.50 -26.97 -18.86
N ALA A 396 5.49 -26.22 -18.39
CA ALA A 396 4.30 -25.87 -19.19
C ALA A 396 4.46 -24.61 -20.07
N GLY A 397 5.67 -24.04 -20.18
CA GLY A 397 5.96 -22.86 -20.98
C GLY A 397 6.08 -21.57 -20.18
N GLU A 398 6.15 -20.41 -20.86
CA GLU A 398 6.48 -19.14 -20.22
C GLU A 398 5.29 -18.18 -20.13
N HIS A 399 5.05 -17.61 -18.93
CA HIS A 399 4.27 -16.40 -18.66
C HIS A 399 2.87 -16.33 -19.30
N ARG A 400 2.06 -17.36 -19.14
CA ARG A 400 0.67 -17.38 -19.61
C ARG A 400 -0.21 -16.42 -18.80
N HIS A 401 0.13 -16.19 -17.52
CA HIS A 401 -0.63 -15.34 -16.62
C HIS A 401 -0.07 -13.94 -16.62
N LYS A 402 -0.90 -12.96 -16.93
CA LYS A 402 -0.53 -11.53 -16.99
C LYS A 402 -1.56 -10.70 -16.23
N ALA A 403 -1.09 -9.71 -15.51
CA ALA A 403 -1.92 -8.70 -14.87
C ALA A 403 -1.15 -7.39 -14.79
N SER A 404 -1.60 -6.36 -15.48
CA SER A 404 -1.01 -5.02 -15.43
C SER A 404 -1.97 -4.04 -14.75
N MET A 405 -1.45 -3.05 -14.04
CA MET A 405 -2.26 -1.96 -13.52
C MET A 405 -2.94 -1.14 -14.62
N SER A 406 -2.48 -1.26 -15.87
CA SER A 406 -3.16 -0.72 -17.06
C SER A 406 -4.30 -1.61 -17.59
N LYS A 407 -4.50 -2.79 -17.01
CA LYS A 407 -5.52 -3.78 -17.44
C LYS A 407 -6.31 -4.38 -16.26
N MET A 408 -6.13 -3.85 -15.06
CA MET A 408 -6.90 -4.25 -13.88
C MET A 408 -7.47 -3.04 -13.16
N GLY A 409 -8.59 -3.25 -12.49
CA GLY A 409 -9.21 -2.23 -11.66
C GLY A 409 -8.65 -2.18 -10.26
N ALA A 410 -8.93 -1.09 -9.58
CA ALA A 410 -8.81 -0.99 -8.13
C ALA A 410 -10.10 -0.41 -7.55
N ALA A 411 -10.51 -0.96 -6.42
CA ALA A 411 -11.58 -0.38 -5.62
C ALA A 411 -10.98 0.36 -4.43
N CYS A 412 -11.37 1.62 -4.29
CA CYS A 412 -11.18 2.38 -3.07
C CYS A 412 -12.51 2.36 -2.32
N VAL A 413 -12.59 1.56 -1.27
CA VAL A 413 -13.78 1.47 -0.43
C VAL A 413 -13.47 2.18 0.87
N VAL A 414 -14.10 3.33 1.04
CA VAL A 414 -14.03 4.16 2.24
C VAL A 414 -15.28 3.90 3.05
N SER A 415 -15.13 3.62 4.33
CA SER A 415 -16.25 3.37 5.24
C SER A 415 -16.06 4.18 6.51
N ALA A 416 -17.07 4.91 6.93
CA ALA A 416 -17.14 5.58 8.21
C ALA A 416 -18.18 4.88 9.10
N GLY A 417 -17.83 4.68 10.37
CA GLY A 417 -18.62 3.90 11.32
C GLY A 417 -18.38 2.40 11.24
N PHE A 418 -19.05 1.68 12.14
CA PHE A 418 -18.95 0.22 12.27
C PHE A 418 -20.29 -0.38 12.69
N GLY A 419 -20.63 -1.53 12.11
CA GLY A 419 -21.89 -2.22 12.38
C GLY A 419 -22.73 -2.42 11.13
N SER A 420 -23.88 -3.08 11.26
CA SER A 420 -24.71 -3.46 10.11
C SER A 420 -25.66 -2.35 9.65
N PHE A 421 -26.05 -1.44 10.53
CA PHE A 421 -27.07 -0.42 10.27
C PHE A 421 -26.61 1.00 10.57
N ASP A 422 -25.38 1.17 11.05
CA ASP A 422 -24.84 2.42 11.54
C ASP A 422 -23.49 2.67 10.86
N GLY A 423 -23.52 3.32 9.72
CA GLY A 423 -22.32 3.63 8.95
C GLY A 423 -22.65 4.27 7.60
N LEU A 424 -21.71 5.02 7.10
CA LEU A 424 -21.70 5.56 5.75
C LEU A 424 -20.51 5.00 5.01
N GLY A 425 -20.68 4.62 3.76
CA GLY A 425 -19.59 4.20 2.90
C GLY A 425 -19.60 4.98 1.60
N ALA A 426 -18.41 5.16 1.05
CA ALA A 426 -18.21 5.59 -0.31
C ALA A 426 -17.31 4.57 -1.00
N SER A 427 -17.78 3.97 -2.07
CA SER A 427 -16.99 3.07 -2.89
C SER A 427 -16.72 3.72 -4.24
N MET A 428 -15.48 3.64 -4.66
CA MET A 428 -15.04 4.07 -5.98
C MET A 428 -14.23 2.95 -6.59
N THR A 429 -14.63 2.49 -7.75
CA THR A 429 -13.85 1.57 -8.57
C THR A 429 -13.34 2.33 -9.77
N LEU A 430 -12.08 2.12 -10.12
CA LEU A 430 -11.46 2.65 -11.33
C LEU A 430 -10.90 1.51 -12.17
N PHE A 431 -11.20 1.52 -13.45
CA PHE A 431 -10.71 0.52 -14.41
C PHE A 431 -10.31 1.19 -15.74
N PRO A 432 -9.04 1.04 -16.16
CA PRO A 432 -7.91 0.53 -15.38
C PRO A 432 -7.40 1.52 -14.34
N VAL A 433 -6.51 1.08 -13.43
CA VAL A 433 -5.86 1.95 -12.43
C VAL A 433 -4.95 2.96 -13.13
N VAL A 434 -4.07 2.47 -14.00
CA VAL A 434 -3.26 3.31 -14.90
C VAL A 434 -4.10 3.66 -16.11
N PRO A 435 -4.34 4.94 -16.38
CA PRO A 435 -5.18 5.34 -17.51
C PRO A 435 -4.57 4.88 -18.84
N ASP A 436 -5.42 4.41 -19.73
CA ASP A 436 -5.07 3.97 -21.10
C ASP A 436 -5.77 4.89 -22.11
N TRP A 437 -5.07 5.97 -22.46
CA TRP A 437 -5.60 6.98 -23.39
C TRP A 437 -5.65 6.51 -24.84
N GLU A 438 -4.92 5.46 -25.21
CA GLU A 438 -5.01 4.87 -26.56
C GLU A 438 -6.31 4.07 -26.68
N LYS A 439 -6.68 3.32 -25.64
CA LYS A 439 -7.90 2.51 -25.63
C LYS A 439 -9.15 3.31 -25.25
N TYR A 440 -9.02 4.26 -24.35
CA TYR A 440 -10.11 5.09 -23.82
C TYR A 440 -9.78 6.58 -23.98
N PRO A 441 -9.82 7.13 -25.22
CA PRO A 441 -9.28 8.47 -25.51
C PRO A 441 -9.99 9.62 -24.80
N GLU A 442 -11.26 9.46 -24.42
CA GLU A 442 -12.05 10.50 -23.78
C GLU A 442 -11.80 10.59 -22.26
N TRP A 443 -11.64 9.44 -21.58
CA TRP A 443 -11.61 9.37 -20.12
C TRP A 443 -10.34 8.69 -19.57
N GLY A 444 -9.53 8.11 -20.42
CA GLY A 444 -8.39 7.26 -20.02
C GLY A 444 -8.81 5.95 -19.32
N ARG A 445 -10.11 5.74 -19.12
CA ARG A 445 -10.70 4.63 -18.33
C ARG A 445 -12.02 4.16 -18.93
N ASP A 446 -12.38 2.91 -18.64
CA ASP A 446 -13.66 2.33 -18.99
C ASP A 446 -14.75 2.81 -18.03
N MET A 447 -15.67 3.62 -18.50
CA MET A 447 -16.73 4.20 -17.69
C MET A 447 -17.83 3.21 -17.29
N ASN A 448 -17.87 2.01 -17.88
CA ASN A 448 -18.75 0.92 -17.43
C ASN A 448 -18.25 0.25 -16.15
N TYR A 449 -16.95 0.34 -15.87
CA TYR A 449 -16.29 -0.25 -14.70
C TYR A 449 -15.65 0.79 -13.77
N SER A 450 -15.72 2.08 -14.13
CA SER A 450 -15.29 3.20 -13.27
C SER A 450 -16.52 3.78 -12.60
N LEU A 451 -16.86 3.23 -11.42
CA LEU A 451 -18.12 3.47 -10.72
C LEU A 451 -17.89 4.18 -9.39
N GLY A 452 -18.85 4.99 -8.97
CA GLY A 452 -18.84 5.64 -7.66
C GLY A 452 -20.21 5.55 -6.99
N GLU A 453 -20.23 5.06 -5.76
CA GLU A 453 -21.43 4.94 -4.94
C GLU A 453 -21.17 5.48 -3.53
N ALA A 454 -22.19 6.10 -2.95
CA ALA A 454 -22.16 6.56 -1.57
C ALA A 454 -23.40 6.04 -0.82
N GLY A 455 -23.21 5.63 0.42
CA GLY A 455 -24.28 5.14 1.26
C GLY A 455 -23.94 3.86 2.00
N LEU A 456 -24.93 3.25 2.64
CA LEU A 456 -24.78 2.07 3.50
C LEU A 456 -24.25 0.84 2.75
N ALA A 457 -24.56 0.70 1.45
CA ALA A 457 -24.06 -0.40 0.64
C ALA A 457 -22.51 -0.38 0.50
N GLY A 458 -21.88 0.79 0.39
CA GLY A 458 -20.43 0.94 0.40
C GLY A 458 -19.80 0.51 1.73
N HIS A 459 -20.47 0.83 2.85
CA HIS A 459 -20.05 0.37 4.17
C HIS A 459 -20.11 -1.16 4.29
N TRP A 460 -21.20 -1.79 3.89
CA TRP A 460 -21.30 -3.26 3.90
C TRP A 460 -20.26 -3.94 3.04
N LEU A 461 -19.94 -3.36 1.89
CA LEU A 461 -18.87 -3.89 1.04
C LEU A 461 -17.53 -3.94 1.79
N LYS A 462 -17.18 -2.89 2.52
CA LYS A 462 -15.95 -2.85 3.33
C LYS A 462 -15.94 -3.93 4.43
N VAL A 463 -17.05 -4.09 5.14
CA VAL A 463 -17.21 -5.12 6.18
C VAL A 463 -17.09 -6.52 5.59
N ILE A 464 -17.78 -6.78 4.47
CA ILE A 464 -17.72 -8.08 3.78
C ILE A 464 -16.30 -8.38 3.31
N LEU A 465 -15.61 -7.41 2.72
CA LEU A 465 -14.23 -7.57 2.26
C LEU A 465 -13.29 -7.92 3.42
N HIS A 466 -13.46 -7.30 4.60
CA HIS A 466 -12.67 -7.64 5.78
C HIS A 466 -12.78 -9.13 6.11
N TYR A 467 -13.98 -9.65 6.34
CA TYR A 467 -14.18 -11.05 6.73
C TYR A 467 -13.82 -12.02 5.61
N LEU A 468 -14.11 -11.68 4.36
CA LEU A 468 -13.85 -12.55 3.21
C LEU A 468 -12.35 -12.72 2.96
N PHE A 469 -11.59 -11.61 3.01
CA PHE A 469 -10.13 -11.68 2.85
C PHE A 469 -9.43 -12.28 4.06
N PHE A 470 -9.97 -12.12 5.26
CA PHE A 470 -9.47 -12.82 6.45
C PHE A 470 -9.69 -14.34 6.36
N HIS A 471 -10.87 -14.76 5.90
CA HIS A 471 -11.16 -16.18 5.62
C HIS A 471 -10.14 -16.75 4.61
N LYS A 472 -9.92 -16.01 3.52
CA LYS A 472 -8.95 -16.35 2.48
C LYS A 472 -7.52 -16.46 3.03
N ALA A 473 -7.05 -15.44 3.72
CA ALA A 473 -5.69 -15.40 4.25
C ALA A 473 -5.44 -16.46 5.33
N LYS A 474 -6.42 -16.79 6.15
CA LYS A 474 -6.35 -17.91 7.10
C LYS A 474 -6.39 -19.28 6.41
N GLY A 475 -6.65 -19.34 5.12
CA GLY A 475 -6.71 -20.59 4.34
C GLY A 475 -7.84 -21.53 4.77
N TYR A 476 -8.98 -20.96 5.13
CA TYR A 476 -10.18 -21.73 5.45
C TYR A 476 -10.76 -22.43 4.20
N PRO A 477 -11.66 -23.40 4.32
CA PRO A 477 -12.19 -24.13 3.18
C PRO A 477 -12.64 -23.22 2.03
N PHE A 478 -12.31 -23.60 0.79
CA PHE A 478 -12.63 -22.88 -0.44
C PHE A 478 -11.98 -21.50 -0.59
N TRP A 479 -10.96 -21.16 0.22
CA TRP A 479 -10.26 -19.87 0.19
C TRP A 479 -9.78 -19.45 -1.22
N TRP A 480 -9.40 -20.41 -2.05
CA TRP A 480 -8.89 -20.18 -3.41
C TRP A 480 -9.95 -19.76 -4.42
N LEU A 481 -11.25 -19.93 -4.09
CA LEU A 481 -12.38 -19.46 -4.91
C LEU A 481 -12.66 -17.97 -4.69
N ILE A 482 -12.21 -17.40 -3.58
CA ILE A 482 -12.35 -15.98 -3.31
C ILE A 482 -11.39 -15.22 -4.24
N PRO A 483 -11.89 -14.31 -5.11
CA PRO A 483 -11.04 -13.53 -6.00
C PRO A 483 -10.03 -12.66 -5.22
N GLU A 484 -8.99 -12.18 -5.95
CA GLU A 484 -8.05 -11.22 -5.38
C GLU A 484 -8.63 -9.81 -5.40
#